data_e5c263d06e8325053d4e66db4ce65b02
#
_entry.id   e5c263d06e8325053d4e66db4ce65b02
#
_cell.length_a   1.000
_cell.length_b   1.000
_cell.length_c   1.000
_cell.angle_alpha   90.00
_cell.angle_beta   90.00
_cell.angle_gamma   90.00
#
_symmetry.space_group_name_H-M   'P 1'
#
loop_
_entity.id
_entity.type
_entity.pdbx_description
1 polymer ?
#
loop_
_entity_poly.entity_id
_entity_poly.type
_entity_poly.pdbx_seq_one_letter_code
_entity_poly.pdbx_strand_id
1 'polypeptide(L)'
;MGGVRGRTGHLAWYRTDEAADDVAFLHGFSDSAQCWEPVIRAMPGIRALAIDARGHGESGLPDEPIRYTAHRDDAALVLSSRPRDGGVVVVGHSMGAMSAAYLAASRPELVRAVVLEDPPTGAPGNHQDEKWSEPDWLAGLRALDLPARIARGRADDSSWPDDELEPWAVSKAQVNPHLFDLTFQQPIALTELLASITCPVLLIHGDTERGGLISPEYADDCARAAAGEFRAVQIAGAGHSVRRDNRPRYLAELTTFLTTVEART
;
A
#
# COMPACT_ATOMS: atom_id res chain seq x y z
N MET A 1 -11.89 10.82 8.97
CA MET A 1 -11.35 11.87 8.06
C MET A 1 -12.41 12.92 7.78
N GLY A 2 -12.11 14.21 8.06
CA GLY A 2 -12.85 15.32 7.47
C GLY A 2 -12.27 15.55 6.06
N GLY A 3 -12.92 15.02 5.04
CA GLY A 3 -12.46 15.13 3.66
C GLY A 3 -13.55 14.70 2.69
N VAL A 4 -13.22 14.66 1.41
CA VAL A 4 -14.12 14.27 0.33
C VAL A 4 -14.03 12.77 0.10
N ARG A 5 -15.18 12.10 0.01
CA ARG A 5 -15.31 10.70 -0.42
C ARG A 5 -15.90 10.65 -1.81
N GLY A 6 -15.49 9.66 -2.61
CA GLY A 6 -16.04 9.50 -3.95
C GLY A 6 -15.77 8.11 -4.51
N ARG A 7 -16.19 7.94 -5.77
CA ARG A 7 -16.01 6.70 -6.52
C ARG A 7 -15.55 7.00 -7.94
N THR A 8 -14.76 6.09 -8.47
CA THR A 8 -14.39 6.04 -9.88
C THR A 8 -14.57 4.60 -10.35
N GLY A 9 -15.59 4.35 -11.17
CA GLY A 9 -16.01 2.98 -11.47
C GLY A 9 -16.44 2.22 -10.21
N HIS A 10 -15.85 1.06 -9.96
CA HIS A 10 -16.09 0.25 -8.77
C HIS A 10 -15.24 0.66 -7.55
N LEU A 11 -14.31 1.60 -7.71
CA LEU A 11 -13.32 1.96 -6.70
C LEU A 11 -13.82 3.11 -5.84
N ALA A 12 -13.77 2.94 -4.52
CA ALA A 12 -13.97 3.99 -3.55
C ALA A 12 -12.65 4.65 -3.18
N TRP A 13 -12.69 5.95 -2.88
CA TRP A 13 -11.51 6.70 -2.47
C TRP A 13 -11.86 7.83 -1.51
N TYR A 14 -10.85 8.27 -0.75
CA TYR A 14 -10.91 9.36 0.23
C TYR A 14 -9.85 10.40 -0.10
N ARG A 15 -10.17 11.68 0.08
CA ARG A 15 -9.25 12.80 -0.13
C ARG A 15 -9.31 13.77 1.03
N THR A 16 -8.18 14.38 1.32
CA THR A 16 -8.10 15.44 2.35
C THR A 16 -8.68 16.75 1.87
N ASP A 17 -8.66 17.02 0.55
CA ASP A 17 -9.04 18.29 -0.06
C ASP A 17 -9.67 18.05 -1.44
N GLU A 18 -10.35 19.05 -2.01
CA GLU A 18 -10.86 19.06 -3.39
C GLU A 18 -9.78 19.47 -4.42
N ALA A 19 -8.66 20.03 -3.97
CA ALA A 19 -7.53 20.38 -4.83
C ALA A 19 -6.85 19.13 -5.44
N ALA A 20 -5.92 19.34 -6.37
CA ALA A 20 -5.15 18.24 -6.95
C ALA A 20 -4.35 17.49 -5.88
N ASP A 21 -4.36 16.17 -5.95
CA ASP A 21 -3.68 15.30 -4.99
C ASP A 21 -2.15 15.36 -5.18
N ASP A 22 -1.38 15.36 -4.08
CA ASP A 22 0.07 15.31 -4.10
C ASP A 22 0.60 13.89 -3.88
N VAL A 23 -0.11 13.14 -3.01
CA VAL A 23 0.25 11.79 -2.62
C VAL A 23 -0.96 10.88 -2.69
N ALA A 24 -0.80 9.74 -3.36
CA ALA A 24 -1.79 8.67 -3.38
C ALA A 24 -1.33 7.50 -2.50
N PHE A 25 -2.23 6.97 -1.68
CA PHE A 25 -1.97 5.89 -0.73
C PHE A 25 -2.71 4.61 -1.14
N LEU A 26 -1.97 3.49 -1.25
CA LEU A 26 -2.46 2.16 -1.58
C LEU A 26 -2.20 1.21 -0.40
N HIS A 27 -3.27 0.65 0.15
CA HIS A 27 -3.19 -0.20 1.35
C HIS A 27 -2.80 -1.65 1.04
N GLY A 28 -2.38 -2.40 2.07
CA GLY A 28 -2.07 -3.82 2.01
C GLY A 28 -3.31 -4.71 2.00
N PHE A 29 -3.12 -6.00 1.72
CA PHE A 29 -4.18 -7.00 1.81
C PHE A 29 -4.88 -6.93 3.18
N SER A 30 -6.20 -7.05 3.18
CA SER A 30 -7.11 -6.95 4.32
C SER A 30 -7.21 -5.59 5.03
N ASP A 31 -6.43 -4.59 4.62
CA ASP A 31 -6.60 -3.21 5.06
C ASP A 31 -7.66 -2.47 4.22
N SER A 32 -7.81 -1.18 4.43
CA SER A 32 -8.61 -0.26 3.61
C SER A 32 -7.93 1.12 3.56
N ALA A 33 -8.44 2.02 2.74
CA ALA A 33 -7.96 3.39 2.63
C ALA A 33 -7.95 4.11 4.00
N GLN A 34 -8.88 3.78 4.89
CA GLN A 34 -8.95 4.36 6.24
C GLN A 34 -7.72 4.02 7.09
N CYS A 35 -7.02 2.92 6.81
CA CYS A 35 -5.79 2.55 7.52
C CYS A 35 -4.62 3.52 7.28
N TRP A 36 -4.75 4.43 6.31
CA TRP A 36 -3.78 5.50 6.09
C TRP A 36 -4.11 6.79 6.86
N GLU A 37 -5.31 6.88 7.46
CA GLU A 37 -5.74 8.09 8.18
C GLU A 37 -4.77 8.54 9.28
N PRO A 38 -4.19 7.65 10.12
CA PRO A 38 -3.24 8.06 11.14
C PRO A 38 -1.97 8.70 10.55
N VAL A 39 -1.43 8.17 9.46
CA VAL A 39 -0.28 8.72 8.75
C VAL A 39 -0.63 10.07 8.13
N ILE A 40 -1.75 10.16 7.40
CA ILE A 40 -2.20 11.38 6.73
C ILE A 40 -2.44 12.50 7.75
N ARG A 41 -3.06 12.18 8.90
CA ARG A 41 -3.31 13.14 9.99
C ARG A 41 -2.02 13.67 10.62
N ALA A 42 -0.98 12.84 10.68
CA ALA A 42 0.33 13.23 11.19
C ALA A 42 1.14 14.12 10.23
N MET A 43 0.63 14.34 9.00
CA MET A 43 1.26 15.16 7.96
C MET A 43 0.37 16.34 7.56
N PRO A 44 0.23 17.37 8.42
CA PRO A 44 -0.68 18.48 8.17
C PRO A 44 -0.30 19.23 6.88
N GLY A 45 -1.31 19.53 6.07
CA GLY A 45 -1.15 20.23 4.79
C GLY A 45 -0.89 19.31 3.60
N ILE A 46 -0.74 17.99 3.80
CA ILE A 46 -0.63 17.05 2.69
C ILE A 46 -1.99 16.92 1.96
N ARG A 47 -1.97 17.02 0.65
CA ARG A 47 -3.13 16.73 -0.21
C ARG A 47 -3.08 15.25 -0.59
N ALA A 48 -3.79 14.45 0.16
CA ALA A 48 -3.75 12.99 0.08
C ALA A 48 -5.01 12.42 -0.58
N LEU A 49 -4.79 11.40 -1.39
CA LEU A 49 -5.79 10.50 -1.94
C LEU A 49 -5.50 9.09 -1.42
N ALA A 50 -6.44 8.45 -0.74
CA ALA A 50 -6.34 7.05 -0.34
C ALA A 50 -7.40 6.23 -1.07
N ILE A 51 -7.00 5.11 -1.67
CA ILE A 51 -7.85 4.30 -2.55
C ILE A 51 -8.10 2.94 -1.88
N ASP A 52 -9.37 2.54 -1.80
CA ASP A 52 -9.72 1.16 -1.45
C ASP A 52 -9.48 0.26 -2.66
N ALA A 53 -8.65 -0.78 -2.48
CA ALA A 53 -8.41 -1.77 -3.51
C ALA A 53 -9.70 -2.56 -3.81
N ARG A 54 -9.79 -3.14 -5.02
CA ARG A 54 -10.89 -4.06 -5.38
C ARG A 54 -11.10 -5.11 -4.29
N GLY A 55 -12.36 -5.34 -3.93
CA GLY A 55 -12.73 -6.30 -2.89
C GLY A 55 -12.38 -5.91 -1.46
N HIS A 56 -11.95 -4.67 -1.22
CA HIS A 56 -11.63 -4.14 0.12
C HIS A 56 -12.38 -2.83 0.38
N GLY A 57 -12.51 -2.49 1.67
CA GLY A 57 -13.13 -1.24 2.08
C GLY A 57 -14.53 -1.07 1.52
N GLU A 58 -14.78 0.07 0.88
CA GLU A 58 -16.03 0.39 0.20
C GLU A 58 -15.97 0.11 -1.32
N SER A 59 -14.84 -0.40 -1.86
CA SER A 59 -14.72 -0.75 -3.27
C SER A 59 -15.47 -2.02 -3.63
N GLY A 60 -15.97 -2.05 -4.87
CA GLY A 60 -16.57 -3.26 -5.45
C GLY A 60 -15.52 -4.31 -5.80
N LEU A 61 -15.98 -5.50 -6.14
CA LEU A 61 -15.16 -6.62 -6.60
C LEU A 61 -15.63 -7.04 -8.00
N PRO A 62 -14.89 -6.75 -9.08
CA PRO A 62 -15.14 -7.30 -10.40
C PRO A 62 -14.98 -8.83 -10.41
N ASP A 63 -15.81 -9.52 -11.23
CA ASP A 63 -15.75 -10.97 -11.41
C ASP A 63 -14.62 -11.33 -12.41
N GLU A 64 -13.39 -11.16 -11.97
CA GLU A 64 -12.18 -11.45 -12.73
C GLU A 64 -11.04 -11.87 -11.79
N PRO A 65 -10.01 -12.62 -12.28
CA PRO A 65 -8.87 -13.00 -11.47
C PRO A 65 -8.18 -11.83 -10.78
N ILE A 66 -7.75 -12.05 -9.55
CA ILE A 66 -7.02 -11.06 -8.76
C ILE A 66 -5.57 -11.03 -9.23
N ARG A 67 -5.16 -9.91 -9.84
CA ARG A 67 -3.82 -9.72 -10.39
C ARG A 67 -3.29 -8.34 -10.03
N TYR A 68 -1.99 -8.24 -9.85
CA TYR A 68 -1.34 -6.94 -9.63
C TYR A 68 -1.47 -5.98 -10.84
N THR A 69 -1.58 -6.53 -12.05
CA THR A 69 -1.90 -5.72 -13.24
C THR A 69 -3.29 -5.09 -13.16
N ALA A 70 -4.27 -5.80 -12.59
CA ALA A 70 -5.61 -5.26 -12.37
C ALA A 70 -5.61 -4.21 -11.24
N HIS A 71 -4.88 -4.42 -10.15
CA HIS A 71 -4.69 -3.39 -9.11
C HIS A 71 -4.00 -2.13 -9.66
N ARG A 72 -2.99 -2.30 -10.53
CA ARG A 72 -2.35 -1.20 -11.26
C ARG A 72 -3.37 -0.41 -12.08
N ASP A 73 -4.21 -1.10 -12.87
CA ASP A 73 -5.18 -0.47 -13.76
C ASP A 73 -6.27 0.26 -12.95
N ASP A 74 -6.67 -0.27 -11.80
CA ASP A 74 -7.56 0.39 -10.84
C ASP A 74 -6.96 1.70 -10.33
N ALA A 75 -5.73 1.67 -9.84
CA ALA A 75 -5.04 2.87 -9.38
C ALA A 75 -4.87 3.89 -10.51
N ALA A 76 -4.48 3.43 -11.72
CA ALA A 76 -4.36 4.27 -12.89
C ALA A 76 -5.69 4.92 -13.29
N LEU A 77 -6.82 4.18 -13.21
CA LEU A 77 -8.16 4.71 -13.50
C LEU A 77 -8.51 5.86 -12.56
N VAL A 78 -8.29 5.70 -11.26
CA VAL A 78 -8.57 6.76 -10.26
C VAL A 78 -7.66 7.98 -10.50
N LEU A 79 -6.36 7.78 -10.66
CA LEU A 79 -5.40 8.87 -10.87
C LEU A 79 -5.63 9.61 -12.20
N SER A 80 -5.96 8.89 -13.29
CA SER A 80 -6.25 9.50 -14.59
C SER A 80 -7.55 10.31 -14.60
N SER A 81 -8.52 9.96 -13.74
CA SER A 81 -9.75 10.75 -13.58
C SER A 81 -9.50 12.11 -12.89
N ARG A 82 -8.31 12.28 -12.32
CA ARG A 82 -7.86 13.44 -11.55
C ARG A 82 -6.42 13.80 -11.92
N PRO A 83 -6.15 14.14 -13.18
CA PRO A 83 -4.79 14.32 -13.64
C PRO A 83 -4.11 15.47 -12.89
N ARG A 84 -2.84 15.27 -12.58
CA ARG A 84 -1.92 16.27 -12.06
C ARG A 84 -0.72 16.36 -12.99
N ASP A 85 -0.34 17.56 -13.36
CA ASP A 85 0.88 17.77 -14.11
C ASP A 85 2.10 17.24 -13.33
N GLY A 86 2.91 16.41 -13.99
CA GLY A 86 4.06 15.75 -13.38
C GLY A 86 3.75 14.53 -12.47
N GLY A 87 2.48 14.08 -12.42
CA GLY A 87 2.07 12.90 -11.64
C GLY A 87 2.04 13.12 -10.12
N VAL A 88 1.71 12.07 -9.37
CA VAL A 88 1.64 12.06 -7.90
C VAL A 88 2.76 11.22 -7.30
N VAL A 89 3.09 11.42 -6.02
CA VAL A 89 3.85 10.41 -5.27
C VAL A 89 2.89 9.29 -4.87
N VAL A 90 3.26 8.04 -5.14
CA VAL A 90 2.45 6.88 -4.74
C VAL A 90 3.12 6.18 -3.56
N VAL A 91 2.39 6.04 -2.45
CA VAL A 91 2.83 5.36 -1.23
C VAL A 91 2.01 4.08 -1.09
N GLY A 92 2.66 2.94 -1.09
CA GLY A 92 1.98 1.66 -0.94
C GLY A 92 2.53 0.83 0.21
N HIS A 93 1.68 0.01 0.82
CA HIS A 93 2.07 -0.99 1.82
C HIS A 93 1.79 -2.39 1.29
N SER A 94 2.74 -3.32 1.43
CA SER A 94 2.53 -4.75 1.11
C SER A 94 1.97 -4.94 -0.31
N MET A 95 0.75 -5.49 -0.45
CA MET A 95 0.02 -5.58 -1.72
C MET A 95 -0.06 -4.22 -2.44
N GLY A 96 -0.35 -3.15 -1.72
CA GLY A 96 -0.40 -1.78 -2.27
C GLY A 96 0.97 -1.28 -2.71
N ALA A 97 2.06 -1.68 -2.05
CA ALA A 97 3.42 -1.35 -2.46
C ALA A 97 3.78 -2.05 -3.79
N MET A 98 3.45 -3.33 -3.92
CA MET A 98 3.64 -4.04 -5.18
C MET A 98 2.77 -3.42 -6.30
N SER A 99 1.51 -3.06 -6.00
CA SER A 99 0.63 -2.36 -6.94
C SER A 99 1.21 -1.01 -7.39
N ALA A 100 1.82 -0.27 -6.45
CA ALA A 100 2.52 0.99 -6.74
C ALA A 100 3.75 0.78 -7.66
N ALA A 101 4.51 -0.30 -7.43
CA ALA A 101 5.64 -0.65 -8.28
C ALA A 101 5.19 -1.00 -9.71
N TYR A 102 4.13 -1.82 -9.87
CA TYR A 102 3.53 -2.10 -11.18
C TYR A 102 3.04 -0.82 -11.88
N LEU A 103 2.43 0.11 -11.12
CA LEU A 103 1.96 1.37 -11.66
C LEU A 103 3.12 2.24 -12.13
N ALA A 104 4.14 2.44 -11.30
CA ALA A 104 5.31 3.26 -11.64
C ALA A 104 6.09 2.70 -12.84
N ALA A 105 6.20 1.36 -12.95
CA ALA A 105 6.88 0.71 -14.07
C ALA A 105 6.13 0.85 -15.40
N SER A 106 4.79 0.93 -15.39
CA SER A 106 3.97 0.88 -16.61
C SER A 106 3.28 2.20 -16.99
N ARG A 107 3.14 3.12 -16.03
CA ARG A 107 2.44 4.41 -16.20
C ARG A 107 3.25 5.56 -15.58
N PRO A 108 4.50 5.75 -16.05
CA PRO A 108 5.43 6.76 -15.48
C PRO A 108 4.86 8.18 -15.53
N GLU A 109 3.94 8.49 -16.44
CA GLU A 109 3.28 9.79 -16.53
C GLU A 109 2.36 10.10 -15.35
N LEU A 110 1.91 9.08 -14.63
CA LEU A 110 1.04 9.22 -13.44
C LEU A 110 1.84 9.28 -12.13
N VAL A 111 3.10 8.83 -12.14
CA VAL A 111 3.88 8.61 -10.93
C VAL A 111 5.20 9.38 -10.97
N ARG A 112 5.33 10.41 -10.15
CA ARG A 112 6.57 11.21 -10.05
C ARG A 112 7.59 10.63 -9.07
N ALA A 113 7.15 9.81 -8.11
CA ALA A 113 8.00 9.05 -7.18
C ALA A 113 7.18 7.96 -6.49
N VAL A 114 7.83 6.92 -5.97
CA VAL A 114 7.14 5.83 -5.28
C VAL A 114 7.78 5.49 -3.95
N VAL A 115 6.94 5.23 -2.94
CA VAL A 115 7.34 4.72 -1.62
C VAL A 115 6.74 3.33 -1.45
N LEU A 116 7.59 2.35 -1.21
CA LEU A 116 7.25 0.94 -1.07
C LEU A 116 7.47 0.53 0.38
N GLU A 117 6.40 0.40 1.16
CA GLU A 117 6.44 -0.11 2.53
C GLU A 117 6.30 -1.63 2.50
N ASP A 118 7.39 -2.32 2.77
CA ASP A 118 7.53 -3.78 2.94
C ASP A 118 6.74 -4.61 1.91
N PRO A 119 7.00 -4.43 0.59
CA PRO A 119 6.31 -5.16 -0.47
C PRO A 119 6.61 -6.66 -0.43
N PRO A 120 5.74 -7.54 -0.96
CA PRO A 120 6.15 -8.90 -1.25
C PRO A 120 7.28 -8.90 -2.29
N THR A 121 8.21 -9.85 -2.17
CA THR A 121 9.36 -9.96 -3.09
C THR A 121 8.96 -10.36 -4.51
N GLY A 122 7.84 -11.08 -4.63
CA GLY A 122 7.45 -11.71 -5.88
C GLY A 122 8.38 -12.86 -6.27
N ALA A 123 8.21 -13.38 -7.46
CA ALA A 123 9.11 -14.40 -8.02
C ALA A 123 9.36 -14.14 -9.51
N PRO A 124 10.51 -14.58 -10.07
CA PRO A 124 10.79 -14.40 -11.48
C PRO A 124 9.80 -15.14 -12.38
N GLY A 125 9.48 -14.54 -13.52
CA GLY A 125 8.70 -15.18 -14.57
C GLY A 125 7.23 -14.77 -14.62
N ASN A 126 6.48 -15.44 -15.51
CA ASN A 126 5.06 -15.18 -15.69
C ASN A 126 4.25 -16.24 -14.92
N HIS A 127 3.51 -15.81 -13.92
CA HIS A 127 2.75 -16.69 -13.05
C HIS A 127 1.34 -16.96 -13.60
N GLN A 128 0.86 -18.18 -13.38
CA GLN A 128 -0.51 -18.56 -13.70
C GLN A 128 -1.44 -18.17 -12.56
N ASP A 129 -2.73 -18.04 -12.89
CA ASP A 129 -3.77 -17.82 -11.90
C ASP A 129 -3.97 -19.09 -11.06
N GLU A 130 -3.89 -18.97 -9.75
CA GLU A 130 -3.99 -20.06 -8.80
C GLU A 130 -5.24 -19.89 -7.91
N LYS A 131 -5.82 -20.99 -7.46
CA LYS A 131 -6.82 -20.95 -6.42
C LYS A 131 -6.16 -20.63 -5.09
N TRP A 132 -6.82 -19.81 -4.31
CA TRP A 132 -6.42 -19.48 -2.94
C TRP A 132 -7.63 -19.57 -2.01
N SER A 133 -7.43 -19.48 -0.72
CA SER A 133 -8.49 -19.52 0.27
C SER A 133 -8.33 -18.40 1.28
N GLU A 134 -9.44 -18.03 1.93
CA GLU A 134 -9.38 -17.09 3.03
C GLU A 134 -8.43 -17.63 4.12
N PRO A 135 -7.44 -16.84 4.56
CA PRO A 135 -6.57 -17.24 5.66
C PRO A 135 -7.37 -17.39 6.97
N ASP A 136 -7.09 -18.42 7.76
CA ASP A 136 -7.78 -18.70 9.02
C ASP A 136 -7.75 -17.51 9.99
N TRP A 137 -6.64 -16.77 10.03
CA TRP A 137 -6.52 -15.58 10.87
C TRP A 137 -7.51 -14.47 10.46
N LEU A 138 -7.77 -14.29 9.16
CA LEU A 138 -8.73 -13.29 8.66
C LEU A 138 -10.16 -13.74 8.93
N ALA A 139 -10.48 -14.99 8.63
CA ALA A 139 -11.78 -15.58 8.93
C ALA A 139 -12.10 -15.46 10.44
N GLY A 140 -11.11 -15.75 11.30
CA GLY A 140 -11.22 -15.58 12.75
C GLY A 140 -11.49 -14.13 13.17
N LEU A 141 -10.79 -13.16 12.59
CA LEU A 141 -11.04 -11.74 12.88
C LEU A 141 -12.41 -11.28 12.38
N ARG A 142 -12.84 -11.72 11.20
CA ARG A 142 -14.15 -11.36 10.65
C ARG A 142 -15.32 -11.89 11.46
N ALA A 143 -15.15 -13.02 12.14
CA ALA A 143 -16.16 -13.59 13.04
C ALA A 143 -16.36 -12.80 14.34
N LEU A 144 -15.41 -11.94 14.71
CA LEU A 144 -15.49 -11.11 15.90
C LEU A 144 -16.31 -9.83 15.66
N ASP A 145 -16.90 -9.27 16.70
CA ASP A 145 -17.41 -7.88 16.66
C ASP A 145 -16.27 -6.85 16.71
N LEU A 146 -16.58 -5.59 16.46
CA LEU A 146 -15.56 -4.53 16.40
C LEU A 146 -14.76 -4.38 17.70
N PRO A 147 -15.37 -4.33 18.89
CA PRO A 147 -14.63 -4.26 20.16
C PRO A 147 -13.66 -5.44 20.33
N ALA A 148 -14.09 -6.66 20.02
CA ALA A 148 -13.26 -7.86 20.13
C ALA A 148 -12.10 -7.85 19.12
N ARG A 149 -12.32 -7.36 17.88
CA ARG A 149 -11.23 -7.18 16.92
C ARG A 149 -10.19 -6.15 17.39
N ILE A 150 -10.65 -5.02 17.94
CA ILE A 150 -9.73 -4.00 18.52
C ILE A 150 -8.91 -4.61 19.66
N ALA A 151 -9.56 -5.32 20.58
CA ALA A 151 -8.89 -5.99 21.67
C ALA A 151 -7.87 -7.04 21.19
N ARG A 152 -8.21 -7.77 20.12
CA ARG A 152 -7.30 -8.73 19.49
C ARG A 152 -6.09 -8.03 18.86
N GLY A 153 -6.28 -6.95 18.10
CA GLY A 153 -5.17 -6.17 17.53
C GLY A 153 -4.22 -5.64 18.60
N ARG A 154 -4.77 -5.15 19.73
CA ARG A 154 -3.98 -4.70 20.87
C ARG A 154 -3.19 -5.84 21.54
N ALA A 155 -3.76 -7.05 21.58
CA ALA A 155 -3.08 -8.23 22.15
C ALA A 155 -2.00 -8.77 21.22
N ASP A 156 -2.23 -8.74 19.89
CA ASP A 156 -1.29 -9.23 18.90
C ASP A 156 -0.09 -8.27 18.74
N ASP A 157 -0.32 -6.97 18.84
CA ASP A 157 0.76 -5.97 18.85
C ASP A 157 0.45 -4.80 19.80
N SER A 158 1.05 -4.87 21.00
CA SER A 158 0.90 -3.83 22.04
C SER A 158 1.61 -2.53 21.71
N SER A 159 2.50 -2.50 20.71
CA SER A 159 3.27 -1.31 20.32
C SER A 159 2.48 -0.37 19.40
N TRP A 160 1.44 -0.86 18.75
CA TRP A 160 0.67 -0.02 17.83
C TRP A 160 -0.02 1.14 18.55
N PRO A 161 0.05 2.35 17.99
CA PRO A 161 -0.72 3.49 18.51
C PRO A 161 -2.23 3.22 18.51
N ASP A 162 -2.95 3.76 19.51
CA ASP A 162 -4.39 3.51 19.68
C ASP A 162 -5.23 3.89 18.45
N ASP A 163 -4.83 4.94 17.73
CA ASP A 163 -5.56 5.42 16.55
C ASP A 163 -5.37 4.54 15.29
N GLU A 164 -4.48 3.55 15.33
CA GLU A 164 -4.36 2.52 14.27
C GLU A 164 -5.36 1.37 14.43
N LEU A 165 -5.80 1.10 15.67
CA LEU A 165 -6.55 -0.13 15.98
C LEU A 165 -7.93 -0.14 15.37
N GLU A 166 -8.68 0.96 15.48
CA GLU A 166 -10.05 1.01 14.95
C GLU A 166 -10.09 0.91 13.42
N PRO A 167 -9.32 1.72 12.64
CA PRO A 167 -9.27 1.56 11.18
C PRO A 167 -8.86 0.15 10.75
N TRP A 168 -7.86 -0.43 11.42
CA TRP A 168 -7.42 -1.80 11.17
C TRP A 168 -8.53 -2.82 11.45
N ALA A 169 -9.20 -2.72 12.60
CA ALA A 169 -10.26 -3.66 12.99
C ALA A 169 -11.50 -3.56 12.08
N VAL A 170 -11.85 -2.36 11.64
CA VAL A 170 -12.94 -2.12 10.69
C VAL A 170 -12.62 -2.74 9.33
N SER A 171 -11.40 -2.54 8.82
CA SER A 171 -11.00 -3.04 7.50
C SER A 171 -11.11 -4.56 7.36
N LYS A 172 -10.86 -5.33 8.45
CA LYS A 172 -10.95 -6.80 8.42
C LYS A 172 -12.37 -7.29 8.07
N ALA A 173 -13.39 -6.60 8.54
CA ALA A 173 -14.79 -6.90 8.20
C ALA A 173 -15.20 -6.44 6.80
N GLN A 174 -14.43 -5.53 6.20
CA GLN A 174 -14.71 -4.96 4.88
C GLN A 174 -14.07 -5.73 3.73
N VAL A 175 -13.28 -6.77 4.01
CA VAL A 175 -12.79 -7.68 2.95
C VAL A 175 -13.98 -8.45 2.38
N ASN A 176 -14.21 -8.33 1.08
CA ASN A 176 -15.27 -9.05 0.40
C ASN A 176 -14.95 -10.56 0.38
N PRO A 177 -15.81 -11.44 0.97
CA PRO A 177 -15.52 -12.87 1.02
C PRO A 177 -15.44 -13.52 -0.36
N HIS A 178 -16.16 -13.00 -1.37
CA HIS A 178 -16.09 -13.50 -2.74
C HIS A 178 -14.73 -13.31 -3.41
N LEU A 179 -13.84 -12.52 -2.80
CA LEU A 179 -12.46 -12.40 -3.25
C LEU A 179 -11.73 -13.75 -3.27
N PHE A 180 -12.10 -14.66 -2.35
CA PHE A 180 -11.54 -16.01 -2.24
C PHE A 180 -12.19 -17.05 -3.17
N ASP A 181 -13.28 -16.68 -3.87
CA ASP A 181 -13.88 -17.48 -4.95
C ASP A 181 -13.12 -17.29 -6.27
N LEU A 182 -12.40 -16.18 -6.42
CA LEU A 182 -11.60 -15.84 -7.59
C LEU A 182 -10.21 -16.49 -7.52
N THR A 183 -9.55 -16.59 -8.66
CA THR A 183 -8.13 -16.98 -8.71
C THR A 183 -7.22 -15.78 -8.41
N PHE A 184 -6.05 -16.06 -7.88
CA PHE A 184 -5.01 -15.07 -7.58
C PHE A 184 -3.75 -15.36 -8.39
N GLN A 185 -3.09 -14.31 -8.88
CA GLN A 185 -1.80 -14.43 -9.55
C GLN A 185 -0.70 -13.81 -8.68
N GLN A 186 0.34 -14.60 -8.43
CA GLN A 186 1.54 -14.12 -7.73
C GLN A 186 2.20 -12.96 -8.51
N PRO A 187 2.79 -11.96 -7.83
CA PRO A 187 3.50 -10.88 -8.52
C PRO A 187 4.82 -11.39 -9.14
N ILE A 188 5.24 -10.73 -10.22
CA ILE A 188 6.62 -10.88 -10.70
C ILE A 188 7.60 -10.32 -9.66
N ALA A 189 8.88 -10.66 -9.78
CA ALA A 189 9.89 -10.18 -8.84
C ALA A 189 9.94 -8.64 -8.79
N LEU A 190 10.03 -8.08 -7.58
CA LEU A 190 10.15 -6.64 -7.40
C LEU A 190 11.36 -6.07 -8.14
N THR A 191 12.46 -6.82 -8.20
CA THR A 191 13.68 -6.44 -8.94
C THR A 191 13.43 -6.27 -10.44
N GLU A 192 12.52 -7.06 -11.04
CA GLU A 192 12.14 -6.91 -12.46
C GLU A 192 11.35 -5.61 -12.68
N LEU A 193 10.47 -5.23 -11.75
CA LEU A 193 9.74 -3.96 -11.83
C LEU A 193 10.69 -2.78 -11.66
N LEU A 194 11.60 -2.84 -10.68
CA LEU A 194 12.57 -1.77 -10.40
C LEU A 194 13.48 -1.47 -11.59
N ALA A 195 13.79 -2.47 -12.42
CA ALA A 195 14.54 -2.29 -13.66
C ALA A 195 13.82 -1.42 -14.72
N SER A 196 12.52 -1.16 -14.54
CA SER A 196 11.70 -0.33 -15.44
C SER A 196 11.20 0.97 -14.78
N ILE A 197 11.38 1.14 -13.46
CA ILE A 197 10.95 2.34 -12.74
C ILE A 197 12.04 3.41 -12.85
N THR A 198 11.71 4.52 -13.50
CA THR A 198 12.65 5.61 -13.73
C THR A 198 12.51 6.79 -12.74
N CYS A 199 11.38 6.89 -12.05
CA CYS A 199 11.19 7.89 -10.99
C CYS A 199 11.90 7.48 -9.69
N PRO A 200 12.13 8.41 -8.74
CA PRO A 200 12.73 8.09 -7.43
C PRO A 200 11.91 7.05 -6.66
N VAL A 201 12.62 6.10 -6.04
CA VAL A 201 12.04 5.02 -5.23
C VAL A 201 12.60 5.08 -3.81
N LEU A 202 11.70 5.05 -2.82
CA LEU A 202 12.03 4.79 -1.43
C LEU A 202 11.45 3.44 -1.01
N LEU A 203 12.31 2.48 -0.66
CA LEU A 203 11.92 1.22 -0.03
C LEU A 203 12.07 1.36 1.49
N ILE A 204 10.98 1.18 2.24
CA ILE A 204 11.00 1.14 3.71
C ILE A 204 10.62 -0.28 4.12
N HIS A 205 11.45 -0.93 4.94
CA HIS A 205 11.18 -2.28 5.38
C HIS A 205 11.51 -2.49 6.86
N GLY A 206 10.95 -3.52 7.47
CA GLY A 206 11.20 -3.90 8.85
C GLY A 206 12.26 -4.99 8.99
N ASP A 207 12.31 -5.58 10.19
CA ASP A 207 13.16 -6.70 10.52
C ASP A 207 12.46 -8.02 10.09
N THR A 208 13.16 -8.89 9.38
CA THR A 208 12.60 -10.18 8.96
C THR A 208 12.28 -11.10 10.12
N GLU A 209 13.03 -11.00 11.23
CA GLU A 209 12.76 -11.73 12.48
C GLU A 209 11.43 -11.30 13.14
N ARG A 210 10.92 -10.14 12.76
CA ARG A 210 9.62 -9.61 13.21
C ARG A 210 8.52 -9.73 12.15
N GLY A 211 8.78 -10.48 11.08
CA GLY A 211 7.84 -10.73 10.00
C GLY A 211 7.92 -9.75 8.82
N GLY A 212 8.94 -8.89 8.75
CA GLY A 212 9.23 -8.09 7.57
C GLY A 212 9.54 -8.99 6.37
N LEU A 213 9.07 -8.60 5.17
CA LEU A 213 9.19 -9.40 3.96
C LEU A 213 10.51 -9.18 3.21
N ILE A 214 11.15 -8.05 3.45
CA ILE A 214 12.38 -7.64 2.76
C ILE A 214 13.58 -7.86 3.68
N SER A 215 14.49 -8.75 3.28
CA SER A 215 15.78 -8.88 3.97
C SER A 215 16.76 -7.79 3.52
N PRO A 216 17.80 -7.49 4.32
CA PRO A 216 18.85 -6.55 3.90
C PRO A 216 19.50 -6.95 2.57
N GLU A 217 19.74 -8.24 2.35
CA GLU A 217 20.34 -8.76 1.11
C GLU A 217 19.41 -8.55 -0.09
N TYR A 218 18.07 -8.73 0.10
CA TYR A 218 17.11 -8.47 -0.97
C TYR A 218 16.96 -6.97 -1.24
N ALA A 219 17.07 -6.11 -0.22
CA ALA A 219 17.12 -4.66 -0.42
C ALA A 219 18.35 -4.22 -1.25
N ASP A 220 19.51 -4.88 -1.05
CA ASP A 220 20.70 -4.69 -1.89
C ASP A 220 20.48 -5.19 -3.32
N ASP A 221 19.76 -6.31 -3.52
CA ASP A 221 19.36 -6.79 -4.86
C ASP A 221 18.45 -5.76 -5.56
N CYS A 222 17.48 -5.21 -4.84
CA CYS A 222 16.63 -4.14 -5.33
C CYS A 222 17.44 -2.90 -5.76
N ALA A 223 18.41 -2.48 -4.94
CA ALA A 223 19.28 -1.36 -5.25
C ALA A 223 20.11 -1.58 -6.53
N ARG A 224 20.61 -2.82 -6.73
CA ARG A 224 21.34 -3.18 -7.95
C ARG A 224 20.46 -3.24 -9.20
N ALA A 225 19.20 -3.60 -9.04
CA ALA A 225 18.25 -3.74 -10.15
C ALA A 225 17.61 -2.42 -10.57
N ALA A 226 17.58 -1.43 -9.70
CA ALA A 226 16.87 -0.17 -9.92
C ALA A 226 17.45 0.63 -11.09
N ALA A 227 16.58 1.01 -12.04
CA ALA A 227 16.95 1.87 -13.17
C ALA A 227 17.00 3.36 -12.79
N GLY A 228 16.18 3.79 -11.83
CA GLY A 228 16.11 5.15 -11.31
C GLY A 228 16.85 5.33 -9.97
N GLU A 229 16.69 6.51 -9.38
CA GLU A 229 17.19 6.76 -8.03
C GLU A 229 16.48 5.83 -7.03
N PHE A 230 17.25 5.12 -6.22
CA PHE A 230 16.73 4.16 -5.27
C PHE A 230 17.37 4.34 -3.90
N ARG A 231 16.56 4.33 -2.86
CA ARG A 231 17.00 4.33 -1.47
C ARG A 231 16.23 3.28 -0.68
N ALA A 232 16.92 2.38 0.01
CA ALA A 232 16.32 1.48 0.98
C ALA A 232 16.59 1.95 2.41
N VAL A 233 15.61 1.80 3.29
CA VAL A 233 15.70 2.10 4.72
C VAL A 233 15.09 0.99 5.54
N GLN A 234 15.91 0.31 6.32
CA GLN A 234 15.42 -0.60 7.35
C GLN A 234 15.04 0.18 8.61
N ILE A 235 13.86 -0.07 9.14
CA ILE A 235 13.41 0.47 10.42
C ILE A 235 13.49 -0.64 11.46
N ALA A 236 14.56 -0.60 12.24
CA ALA A 236 14.80 -1.59 13.28
C ALA A 236 13.67 -1.64 14.32
N GLY A 237 13.32 -2.84 14.75
CA GLY A 237 12.23 -3.09 15.69
C GLY A 237 10.82 -3.10 15.05
N ALA A 238 10.70 -2.77 13.77
CA ALA A 238 9.45 -2.91 13.03
C ALA A 238 9.39 -4.27 12.31
N GLY A 239 8.19 -4.80 12.12
CA GLY A 239 7.92 -5.97 11.27
C GLY A 239 7.29 -5.55 9.94
N HIS A 240 6.30 -6.32 9.47
CA HIS A 240 5.62 -6.08 8.20
C HIS A 240 4.79 -4.78 8.16
N SER A 241 4.22 -4.36 9.29
CA SER A 241 3.44 -3.11 9.39
C SER A 241 4.29 -1.94 9.88
N VAL A 242 5.34 -1.57 9.10
CA VAL A 242 6.41 -0.65 9.53
C VAL A 242 5.87 0.67 10.09
N ARG A 243 4.86 1.26 9.41
CA ARG A 243 4.23 2.52 9.84
C ARG A 243 3.48 2.42 11.17
N ARG A 244 2.99 1.22 11.52
CA ARG A 244 2.31 0.97 12.80
C ARG A 244 3.31 0.66 13.90
N ASP A 245 4.33 -0.13 13.59
CA ASP A 245 5.32 -0.59 14.55
C ASP A 245 6.26 0.54 15.00
N ASN A 246 6.62 1.45 14.08
CA ASN A 246 7.49 2.59 14.38
C ASN A 246 7.08 3.84 13.57
N ARG A 247 5.90 4.38 13.88
CA ARG A 247 5.35 5.56 13.18
C ARG A 247 6.29 6.77 13.17
N PRO A 248 6.96 7.15 14.28
CA PRO A 248 7.83 8.33 14.26
C PRO A 248 8.96 8.20 13.23
N ARG A 249 9.61 7.04 13.16
CA ARG A 249 10.70 6.82 12.21
C ARG A 249 10.18 6.72 10.78
N TYR A 250 9.06 6.02 10.56
CA TYR A 250 8.41 5.93 9.25
C TYR A 250 8.06 7.33 8.70
N LEU A 251 7.42 8.18 9.51
CA LEU A 251 7.06 9.54 9.12
C LEU A 251 8.28 10.42 8.82
N ALA A 252 9.37 10.27 9.59
CA ALA A 252 10.60 11.01 9.33
C ALA A 252 11.19 10.66 7.95
N GLU A 253 11.24 9.37 7.59
CA GLU A 253 11.73 8.93 6.27
C GLU A 253 10.81 9.36 5.15
N LEU A 254 9.48 9.18 5.32
CA LEU A 254 8.48 9.59 4.34
C LEU A 254 8.54 11.11 4.08
N THR A 255 8.53 11.93 5.15
CA THR A 255 8.57 13.40 5.02
C THR A 255 9.85 13.86 4.33
N THR A 256 11.01 13.30 4.71
CA THR A 256 12.30 13.61 4.08
C THR A 256 12.26 13.30 2.58
N PHE A 257 11.71 12.16 2.20
CA PHE A 257 11.60 11.76 0.79
C PHE A 257 10.66 12.70 0.02
N LEU A 258 9.47 12.98 0.55
CA LEU A 258 8.50 13.88 -0.09
C LEU A 258 9.10 15.29 -0.31
N THR A 259 9.76 15.85 0.70
CA THR A 259 10.43 17.15 0.59
C THR A 259 11.51 17.15 -0.50
N THR A 260 12.28 16.06 -0.59
CA THR A 260 13.33 15.93 -1.62
C THR A 260 12.73 15.87 -3.03
N VAL A 261 11.62 15.16 -3.20
CA VAL A 261 10.90 15.05 -4.49
C VAL A 261 10.28 16.41 -4.89
N GLU A 262 9.68 17.13 -3.94
CA GLU A 262 9.09 18.45 -4.20
C GLU A 262 10.13 19.51 -4.61
N ALA A 263 11.32 19.47 -4.01
CA ALA A 263 12.39 20.42 -4.34
C ALA A 263 12.94 20.28 -5.78
N ARG A 264 12.56 19.21 -6.50
CA ARG A 264 13.01 18.91 -7.87
C ARG A 264 11.98 19.31 -8.95
N THR A 265 10.76 19.68 -8.52
CA THR A 265 9.65 20.11 -9.38
C THR A 265 9.54 21.63 -9.40
#